data_0ad63b1be52d18d4c67be4d074fb19f5
#
_entry.id   0ad63b1be52d18d4c67be4d074fb19f5
#
_cell.length_a   1.000
_cell.length_b   1.000
_cell.length_c   1.000
_cell.angle_alpha   90.00
_cell.angle_beta   90.00
_cell.angle_gamma   90.00
#
_symmetry.space_group_name_H-M   'P 1'
#
loop_
_entity.id
_entity.type
_entity.pdbx_description
1 polymer ?
#
loop_
_entity_poly.entity_id
_entity_poly.type
_entity_poly.pdbx_seq_one_letter_code
_entity_poly.pdbx_strand_id
1 'polypeptide(L)'
;QELWQFYLVWGLVGIFMGGCFYDPCFALLTRKYAGNAKGPIVMVTFFAGLAITVGFPISSIVSSAFGWKASVFTFSSFLTLISGPLFWYGYSDEIYSAGKPVRRAKISSSRIVADLLRNPIFWGLSVMFTAFGINHIMLLSQILPILDSKGFSEKSAVLIATFMGPMQVSGRMLLVAMEKFGNRNLPSVSVSVVSSIVLALASISLYFSDAYRELIIAFLIFQGCSFGIINIIKPVITAELLGQDNFGFTSSIVGFGYIWGFAFAPGIAGFISDSLGSDAVIKGGFYIALIGLFAMLCSAIPFRSLRKFLD
;
A
#
# COMPACT_ATOMS: atom_id res chain seq x y z
N GLN A 1 13.51 -6.66 30.14
CA GLN A 1 13.66 -5.63 29.09
C GLN A 1 12.70 -4.49 29.39
N GLU A 2 13.21 -3.28 29.39
CA GLU A 2 12.47 -2.08 29.70
C GLU A 2 11.63 -1.63 28.48
N LEU A 3 10.44 -1.07 28.71
CA LEU A 3 9.51 -0.63 27.66
C LEU A 3 10.14 0.40 26.70
N TRP A 4 10.99 1.30 27.21
CA TRP A 4 11.68 2.29 26.39
C TRP A 4 12.63 1.68 25.34
N GLN A 5 13.24 0.51 25.64
CA GLN A 5 14.10 -0.22 24.69
C GLN A 5 13.29 -0.70 23.50
N PHE A 6 12.06 -1.16 23.74
CA PHE A 6 11.14 -1.55 22.69
C PHE A 6 10.79 -0.37 21.76
N TYR A 7 10.44 0.77 22.34
CA TYR A 7 10.16 1.97 21.55
C TYR A 7 11.37 2.46 20.77
N LEU A 8 12.55 2.44 21.37
CA LEU A 8 13.79 2.83 20.69
C LEU A 8 14.08 1.94 19.49
N VAL A 9 13.99 0.62 19.65
CA VAL A 9 14.22 -0.34 18.55
C VAL A 9 13.21 -0.11 17.42
N TRP A 10 11.92 0.02 17.74
CA TRP A 10 10.90 0.28 16.72
C TRP A 10 11.06 1.65 16.05
N GLY A 11 11.49 2.66 16.78
CA GLY A 11 11.83 3.97 16.21
C GLY A 11 12.99 3.89 15.20
N LEU A 12 14.06 3.17 15.56
CA LEU A 12 15.20 2.93 14.65
C LEU A 12 14.77 2.13 13.41
N VAL A 13 14.00 1.05 13.59
CA VAL A 13 13.44 0.27 12.48
C VAL A 13 12.64 1.17 11.55
N GLY A 14 11.79 2.06 12.08
CA GLY A 14 11.01 3.01 11.27
C GLY A 14 11.87 3.96 10.44
N ILE A 15 12.95 4.50 11.02
CA ILE A 15 13.89 5.37 10.31
C ILE A 15 14.57 4.61 9.15
N PHE A 16 15.08 3.40 9.41
CA PHE A 16 15.72 2.59 8.37
C PHE A 16 14.74 2.13 7.29
N MET A 17 13.50 1.80 7.67
CA MET A 17 12.44 1.47 6.70
C MET A 17 12.17 2.62 5.73
N GLY A 18 12.19 3.87 6.21
CA GLY A 18 12.02 5.05 5.36
C GLY A 18 13.10 5.17 4.27
N GLY A 19 14.32 4.68 4.53
CA GLY A 19 15.42 4.65 3.56
C GLY A 19 15.45 3.44 2.62
N CYS A 20 14.79 2.33 2.98
CA CYS A 20 14.95 1.05 2.28
C CYS A 20 13.69 0.58 1.53
N PHE A 21 12.50 1.18 1.81
CA PHE A 21 11.25 0.72 1.22
C PHE A 21 10.93 1.32 -0.15
N TYR A 22 9.66 1.25 -0.51
CA TYR A 22 9.15 1.56 -1.84
C TYR A 22 9.44 2.99 -2.31
N ASP A 23 9.35 4.00 -1.44
CA ASP A 23 9.45 5.40 -1.86
C ASP A 23 10.82 5.74 -2.46
N PRO A 24 11.97 5.41 -1.85
CA PRO A 24 13.27 5.62 -2.48
C PRO A 24 13.49 4.71 -3.70
N CYS A 25 13.01 3.46 -3.67
CA CYS A 25 13.09 2.54 -4.79
C CYS A 25 12.31 3.09 -6.00
N PHE A 26 11.08 3.51 -5.82
CA PHE A 26 10.25 4.06 -6.89
C PHE A 26 10.75 5.41 -7.39
N ALA A 27 11.31 6.24 -6.50
CA ALA A 27 11.97 7.48 -6.91
C ALA A 27 13.16 7.19 -7.84
N LEU A 28 13.95 6.16 -7.54
CA LEU A 28 15.06 5.73 -8.38
C LEU A 28 14.56 5.19 -9.74
N LEU A 29 13.56 4.29 -9.72
CA LEU A 29 12.99 3.71 -10.93
C LEU A 29 12.34 4.76 -11.83
N THR A 30 11.57 5.68 -11.27
CA THR A 30 10.94 6.78 -12.01
C THR A 30 11.98 7.69 -12.66
N ARG A 31 13.10 7.91 -11.97
CA ARG A 31 14.21 8.71 -12.49
C ARG A 31 14.98 7.97 -13.59
N LYS A 32 15.26 6.68 -13.41
CA LYS A 32 16.03 5.86 -14.36
C LYS A 32 15.25 5.60 -15.65
N TYR A 33 13.98 5.33 -15.56
CA TYR A 33 13.15 4.89 -16.70
C TYR A 33 12.24 5.98 -17.28
N ALA A 34 12.34 7.20 -16.83
CA ALA A 34 11.65 8.41 -17.32
C ALA A 34 10.45 8.14 -18.25
N GLY A 35 9.23 8.21 -17.75
CA GLY A 35 8.00 7.94 -18.52
C GLY A 35 7.61 6.45 -18.69
N ASN A 36 8.58 5.53 -18.61
CA ASN A 36 8.35 4.07 -18.74
C ASN A 36 8.60 3.30 -17.42
N ALA A 37 8.49 3.97 -16.27
CA ALA A 37 8.78 3.39 -14.97
C ALA A 37 7.74 2.35 -14.50
N LYS A 38 6.55 2.31 -15.11
CA LYS A 38 5.44 1.43 -14.70
C LYS A 38 5.84 -0.05 -14.70
N GLY A 39 6.48 -0.54 -15.76
CA GLY A 39 6.91 -1.93 -15.85
C GLY A 39 7.86 -2.34 -14.73
N PRO A 40 9.00 -1.66 -14.53
CA PRO A 40 9.90 -1.90 -13.41
C PRO A 40 9.23 -1.79 -12.03
N ILE A 41 8.34 -0.82 -11.81
CA ILE A 41 7.58 -0.68 -10.56
C ILE A 41 6.68 -1.91 -10.33
N VAL A 42 5.95 -2.36 -11.36
CA VAL A 42 5.12 -3.58 -11.31
C VAL A 42 5.97 -4.78 -10.92
N MET A 43 7.15 -4.95 -11.52
CA MET A 43 8.03 -6.08 -11.26
C MET A 43 8.52 -6.10 -9.82
N VAL A 44 8.99 -4.96 -9.30
CA VAL A 44 9.43 -4.83 -7.89
C VAL A 44 8.28 -5.11 -6.94
N THR A 45 7.09 -4.54 -7.18
CA THR A 45 5.93 -4.76 -6.30
C THR A 45 5.39 -6.18 -6.38
N PHE A 46 5.53 -6.87 -7.52
CA PHE A 46 5.17 -8.27 -7.67
C PHE A 46 6.03 -9.16 -6.76
N PHE A 47 7.36 -9.05 -6.85
CA PHE A 47 8.27 -9.81 -5.99
C PHE A 47 8.09 -9.46 -4.51
N ALA A 48 7.93 -8.19 -4.19
CA ALA A 48 7.68 -7.76 -2.81
C ALA A 48 6.34 -8.30 -2.26
N GLY A 49 5.34 -8.50 -3.11
CA GLY A 49 4.07 -9.12 -2.72
C GLY A 49 4.20 -10.59 -2.29
N LEU A 50 5.20 -11.30 -2.82
CA LEU A 50 5.49 -12.67 -2.42
C LEU A 50 6.18 -12.76 -1.04
N ALA A 51 6.74 -11.66 -0.55
CA ALA A 51 7.46 -11.64 0.72
C ALA A 51 6.60 -12.10 1.90
N ILE A 52 5.32 -11.72 1.94
CA ILE A 52 4.38 -12.17 2.99
C ILE A 52 4.11 -13.67 2.87
N THR A 53 3.90 -14.15 1.65
CA THR A 53 3.61 -15.57 1.35
C THR A 53 4.77 -16.48 1.75
N VAL A 54 6.01 -16.01 1.61
CA VAL A 54 7.22 -16.76 1.96
C VAL A 54 7.62 -16.50 3.43
N GLY A 55 7.55 -15.25 3.87
CA GLY A 55 8.01 -14.85 5.18
C GLY A 55 7.17 -15.41 6.34
N PHE A 56 5.85 -15.46 6.17
CA PHE A 56 4.96 -15.97 7.21
C PHE A 56 5.21 -17.44 7.57
N PRO A 57 5.27 -18.40 6.62
CA PRO A 57 5.59 -19.79 6.92
C PRO A 57 6.99 -19.96 7.54
N ILE A 58 8.01 -19.26 7.01
CA ILE A 58 9.35 -19.32 7.56
C ILE A 58 9.35 -18.83 9.01
N SER A 59 8.72 -17.67 9.28
CA SER A 59 8.60 -17.14 10.63
C SER A 59 7.90 -18.11 11.57
N SER A 60 6.80 -18.72 11.15
CA SER A 60 6.02 -19.67 11.92
C SER A 60 6.82 -20.93 12.24
N ILE A 61 7.49 -21.54 11.27
CA ILE A 61 8.30 -22.74 11.45
C ILE A 61 9.47 -22.47 12.40
N VAL A 62 10.23 -21.39 12.16
CA VAL A 62 11.40 -21.07 12.99
C VAL A 62 10.96 -20.69 14.41
N SER A 63 9.90 -19.90 14.55
CA SER A 63 9.40 -19.46 15.83
C SER A 63 8.85 -20.62 16.67
N SER A 64 8.15 -21.58 16.07
CA SER A 64 7.65 -22.77 16.76
C SER A 64 8.75 -23.74 17.19
N ALA A 65 9.83 -23.86 16.40
CA ALA A 65 10.94 -24.76 16.69
C ALA A 65 11.98 -24.17 17.65
N PHE A 66 12.29 -22.88 17.53
CA PHE A 66 13.42 -22.24 18.21
C PHE A 66 13.05 -20.96 18.96
N GLY A 67 11.76 -20.60 18.98
CA GLY A 67 11.25 -19.40 19.61
C GLY A 67 11.37 -18.13 18.75
N TRP A 68 10.65 -17.07 19.13
CA TRP A 68 10.55 -15.83 18.37
C TRP A 68 11.88 -15.12 18.13
N LYS A 69 12.85 -15.22 19.05
CA LYS A 69 14.19 -14.63 18.91
C LYS A 69 14.92 -15.22 17.72
N ALA A 70 14.85 -16.55 17.52
CA ALA A 70 15.47 -17.21 16.39
C ALA A 70 14.87 -16.76 15.06
N SER A 71 13.56 -16.51 15.01
CA SER A 71 12.90 -15.95 13.83
C SER A 71 13.46 -14.57 13.49
N VAL A 72 13.61 -13.68 14.46
CA VAL A 72 14.20 -12.35 14.25
C VAL A 72 15.64 -12.46 13.74
N PHE A 73 16.48 -13.32 14.35
CA PHE A 73 17.84 -13.55 13.90
C PHE A 73 17.93 -14.11 12.48
N THR A 74 17.03 -15.03 12.12
CA THR A 74 16.95 -15.60 10.76
C THR A 74 16.71 -14.51 9.72
N PHE A 75 15.71 -13.66 9.92
CA PHE A 75 15.43 -12.57 8.98
C PHE A 75 16.52 -11.50 8.97
N SER A 76 17.09 -11.16 10.12
CA SER A 76 18.19 -10.20 10.20
C SER A 76 19.44 -10.74 9.45
N SER A 77 19.75 -12.03 9.61
CA SER A 77 20.85 -12.67 8.88
C SER A 77 20.59 -12.69 7.38
N PHE A 78 19.36 -12.99 6.95
CA PHE A 78 18.98 -12.96 5.54
C PHE A 78 19.16 -11.56 4.93
N LEU A 79 18.70 -10.52 5.63
CA LEU A 79 18.87 -9.14 5.20
C LEU A 79 20.35 -8.75 5.10
N THR A 80 21.15 -9.12 6.08
CA THR A 80 22.56 -8.73 6.12
C THR A 80 23.40 -9.50 5.11
N LEU A 81 23.22 -10.83 5.03
CA LEU A 81 24.11 -11.71 4.25
C LEU A 81 23.68 -11.84 2.78
N ILE A 82 22.39 -11.62 2.47
CA ILE A 82 21.88 -11.76 1.11
C ILE A 82 21.50 -10.39 0.54
N SER A 83 20.59 -9.66 1.20
CA SER A 83 20.10 -8.40 0.65
C SER A 83 21.16 -7.31 0.62
N GLY A 84 22.04 -7.24 1.64
CA GLY A 84 23.15 -6.29 1.70
C GLY A 84 24.12 -6.43 0.52
N PRO A 85 24.73 -7.61 0.30
CA PRO A 85 25.62 -7.83 -0.85
C PRO A 85 24.93 -7.67 -2.20
N LEU A 86 23.67 -8.11 -2.36
CA LEU A 86 22.91 -7.91 -3.60
C LEU A 86 22.68 -6.42 -3.88
N PHE A 87 22.38 -5.63 -2.85
CA PHE A 87 22.24 -4.19 -2.98
C PHE A 87 23.58 -3.54 -3.39
N TRP A 88 24.67 -3.94 -2.74
CA TRP A 88 26.01 -3.45 -3.06
C TRP A 88 26.43 -3.79 -4.50
N TYR A 89 26.19 -5.04 -4.92
CA TYR A 89 26.52 -5.50 -6.27
C TYR A 89 25.62 -4.87 -7.36
N GLY A 90 24.34 -4.66 -7.04
CA GLY A 90 23.37 -4.01 -7.94
C GLY A 90 23.56 -2.49 -8.06
N TYR A 91 24.35 -1.89 -7.16
CA TYR A 91 24.70 -0.49 -7.20
C TYR A 91 25.81 -0.29 -8.25
N SER A 92 25.45 0.13 -9.45
CA SER A 92 26.39 0.41 -10.53
C SER A 92 26.54 1.91 -10.76
N ASP A 93 27.70 2.31 -11.31
CA ASP A 93 27.96 3.70 -11.71
C ASP A 93 26.94 4.24 -12.73
N GLU A 94 26.34 3.36 -13.52
CA GLU A 94 25.24 3.72 -14.43
C GLU A 94 24.00 4.21 -13.66
N ILE A 95 23.65 3.54 -12.55
CA ILE A 95 22.52 3.96 -11.68
C ILE A 95 22.85 5.30 -11.04
N TYR A 96 24.09 5.48 -10.59
CA TYR A 96 24.56 6.75 -10.05
C TYR A 96 24.58 7.86 -11.09
N SER A 97 25.04 7.56 -12.31
CA SER A 97 25.11 8.52 -13.43
C SER A 97 23.72 8.90 -13.95
N ALA A 98 22.78 7.94 -14.04
CA ALA A 98 21.37 8.21 -14.35
C ALA A 98 20.69 9.07 -13.26
N GLY A 99 21.19 8.97 -12.03
CA GLY A 99 20.73 9.77 -10.89
C GLY A 99 21.35 11.15 -10.75
N LYS A 100 22.35 11.51 -11.59
CA LYS A 100 22.88 12.88 -11.53
C LYS A 100 21.76 13.86 -11.79
N PRO A 101 21.48 14.77 -10.86
CA PRO A 101 20.47 15.78 -11.10
C PRO A 101 20.88 16.56 -12.35
N VAL A 102 20.07 16.53 -13.38
CA VAL A 102 20.10 17.63 -14.35
C VAL A 102 20.07 18.88 -13.48
N ARG A 103 21.02 19.80 -13.67
CA ARG A 103 21.14 21.06 -12.90
C ARG A 103 19.89 21.89 -13.15
N ARG A 104 18.75 21.45 -12.62
CA ARG A 104 17.52 22.24 -12.56
C ARG A 104 17.65 23.19 -11.39
N ALA A 105 17.20 24.41 -11.56
CA ALA A 105 17.18 25.42 -10.51
C ALA A 105 16.64 24.76 -9.23
N LYS A 106 17.36 24.89 -8.12
CA LYS A 106 17.03 24.30 -6.82
C LYS A 106 15.75 24.98 -6.30
N ILE A 107 14.60 24.46 -6.73
CA ILE A 107 13.31 24.97 -6.25
C ILE A 107 13.27 24.68 -4.75
N SER A 108 12.98 25.69 -3.95
CA SER A 108 12.86 25.54 -2.50
C SER A 108 11.76 24.52 -2.16
N SER A 109 12.06 23.59 -1.27
CA SER A 109 11.08 22.59 -0.80
C SER A 109 9.78 23.23 -0.29
N SER A 110 9.86 24.40 0.33
CA SER A 110 8.70 25.16 0.79
C SER A 110 7.79 25.62 -0.38
N ARG A 111 8.37 25.96 -1.51
CA ARG A 111 7.62 26.35 -2.71
C ARG A 111 6.89 25.14 -3.31
N ILE A 112 7.56 23.99 -3.39
CA ILE A 112 6.93 22.74 -3.85
C ILE A 112 5.75 22.37 -2.97
N VAL A 113 5.91 22.43 -1.64
CA VAL A 113 4.82 22.17 -0.69
C VAL A 113 3.65 23.15 -0.90
N ALA A 114 3.93 24.45 -1.02
CA ALA A 114 2.89 25.45 -1.24
C ALA A 114 2.11 25.21 -2.55
N ASP A 115 2.80 24.82 -3.63
CA ASP A 115 2.19 24.53 -4.91
C ASP A 115 1.34 23.24 -4.84
N LEU A 116 1.83 22.21 -4.15
CA LEU A 116 1.07 20.97 -3.91
C LEU A 116 -0.20 21.22 -3.09
N LEU A 117 -0.10 21.96 -1.99
CA LEU A 117 -1.25 22.25 -1.12
C LEU A 117 -2.36 23.06 -1.82
N ARG A 118 -2.03 23.82 -2.86
CA ARG A 118 -2.98 24.54 -3.70
C ARG A 118 -3.60 23.67 -4.80
N ASN A 119 -3.04 22.50 -5.07
CA ASN A 119 -3.50 21.62 -6.13
C ASN A 119 -4.60 20.68 -5.63
N PRO A 120 -5.84 20.75 -6.16
CA PRO A 120 -6.92 19.87 -5.74
C PRO A 120 -6.64 18.37 -6.02
N ILE A 121 -5.86 18.07 -7.06
CA ILE A 121 -5.44 16.70 -7.40
C ILE A 121 -4.58 16.12 -6.26
N PHE A 122 -3.71 16.92 -5.67
CA PHE A 122 -2.90 16.51 -4.52
C PHE A 122 -3.78 16.04 -3.35
N TRP A 123 -4.80 16.82 -3.00
CA TRP A 123 -5.70 16.47 -1.89
C TRP A 123 -6.51 15.21 -2.18
N GLY A 124 -7.03 15.08 -3.41
CA GLY A 124 -7.75 13.87 -3.79
C GLY A 124 -6.92 12.60 -3.71
N LEU A 125 -5.69 12.63 -4.24
CA LEU A 125 -4.77 11.50 -4.14
C LEU A 125 -4.38 11.21 -2.69
N SER A 126 -4.03 12.23 -1.91
CA SER A 126 -3.61 12.08 -0.51
C SER A 126 -4.74 11.50 0.34
N VAL A 127 -5.97 11.99 0.21
CA VAL A 127 -7.14 11.48 0.95
C VAL A 127 -7.47 10.05 0.50
N MET A 128 -7.45 9.77 -0.80
CA MET A 128 -7.70 8.43 -1.33
C MET A 128 -6.69 7.42 -0.78
N PHE A 129 -5.38 7.71 -0.86
CA PHE A 129 -4.36 6.79 -0.35
C PHE A 129 -4.46 6.61 1.16
N THR A 130 -4.71 7.69 1.91
CA THR A 130 -4.95 7.65 3.34
C THR A 130 -6.13 6.72 3.67
N ALA A 131 -7.23 6.86 2.94
CA ALA A 131 -8.41 6.01 3.10
C ALA A 131 -8.10 4.53 2.81
N PHE A 132 -7.34 4.24 1.75
CA PHE A 132 -6.87 2.87 1.47
C PHE A 132 -6.01 2.31 2.60
N GLY A 133 -5.06 3.11 3.11
CA GLY A 133 -4.19 2.69 4.20
C GLY A 133 -4.96 2.39 5.47
N ILE A 134 -5.82 3.32 5.90
CA ILE A 134 -6.63 3.18 7.11
C ILE A 134 -7.59 2.00 6.98
N ASN A 135 -8.39 1.92 5.88
CA ASN A 135 -9.32 0.83 5.68
C ASN A 135 -8.62 -0.53 5.75
N HIS A 136 -7.53 -0.70 5.00
CA HIS A 136 -6.83 -1.97 4.91
C HIS A 136 -6.30 -2.43 6.26
N ILE A 137 -5.54 -1.58 6.94
CA ILE A 137 -4.89 -1.98 8.19
C ILE A 137 -5.88 -2.06 9.36
N MET A 138 -6.92 -1.23 9.37
CA MET A 138 -8.01 -1.26 10.34
C MET A 138 -8.74 -2.60 10.29
N LEU A 139 -9.15 -3.06 9.11
CA LEU A 139 -9.80 -4.36 8.94
C LEU A 139 -8.84 -5.53 9.17
N LEU A 140 -7.60 -5.42 8.69
CA LEU A 140 -6.62 -6.50 8.83
C LEU A 140 -6.17 -6.70 10.28
N SER A 141 -5.98 -5.63 11.05
CA SER A 141 -5.59 -5.72 12.47
C SER A 141 -6.68 -6.33 13.34
N GLN A 142 -7.95 -6.18 12.95
CA GLN A 142 -9.11 -6.70 13.66
C GLN A 142 -9.74 -7.92 13.00
N ILE A 143 -9.08 -8.50 11.98
CA ILE A 143 -9.70 -9.56 11.18
C ILE A 143 -10.06 -10.81 12.00
N LEU A 144 -9.22 -11.22 12.94
CA LEU A 144 -9.48 -12.37 13.78
C LEU A 144 -10.65 -12.13 14.74
N PRO A 145 -10.69 -11.04 15.53
CA PRO A 145 -11.87 -10.68 16.33
C PRO A 145 -13.16 -10.52 15.52
N ILE A 146 -13.08 -9.92 14.33
CA ILE A 146 -14.23 -9.77 13.44
C ILE A 146 -14.77 -11.12 13.00
N LEU A 147 -13.90 -12.04 12.58
CA LEU A 147 -14.32 -13.38 12.13
C LEU A 147 -14.84 -14.24 13.27
N ASP A 148 -14.26 -14.11 14.46
CA ASP A 148 -14.76 -14.78 15.67
C ASP A 148 -16.18 -14.30 16.02
N SER A 149 -16.40 -12.98 16.03
CA SER A 149 -17.74 -12.40 16.28
C SER A 149 -18.80 -12.81 15.24
N LYS A 150 -18.35 -13.21 14.03
CA LYS A 150 -19.20 -13.74 12.94
C LYS A 150 -19.33 -15.28 12.96
N GLY A 151 -18.85 -15.93 14.02
CA GLY A 151 -18.99 -17.38 14.25
C GLY A 151 -18.08 -18.25 13.37
N PHE A 152 -16.95 -17.72 12.91
CA PHE A 152 -15.92 -18.54 12.27
C PHE A 152 -15.01 -19.16 13.33
N SER A 153 -14.64 -20.45 13.15
CA SER A 153 -13.66 -21.08 14.05
C SER A 153 -12.29 -20.41 13.92
N GLU A 154 -11.50 -20.44 14.98
CA GLU A 154 -10.14 -19.88 15.02
C GLU A 154 -9.28 -20.37 13.82
N LYS A 155 -9.33 -21.68 13.53
CA LYS A 155 -8.62 -22.26 12.38
C LYS A 155 -9.06 -21.65 11.06
N SER A 156 -10.36 -21.46 10.86
CA SER A 156 -10.91 -20.84 9.65
C SER A 156 -10.53 -19.38 9.57
N ALA A 157 -10.58 -18.64 10.68
CA ALA A 157 -10.21 -17.23 10.74
C ALA A 157 -8.73 -17.02 10.37
N VAL A 158 -7.83 -17.83 10.90
CA VAL A 158 -6.39 -17.79 10.56
C VAL A 158 -6.18 -18.12 9.09
N LEU A 159 -6.86 -19.14 8.56
CA LEU A 159 -6.77 -19.50 7.14
C LEU A 159 -7.24 -18.34 6.25
N ILE A 160 -8.38 -17.73 6.54
CA ILE A 160 -8.93 -16.57 5.83
C ILE A 160 -7.92 -15.41 5.84
N ALA A 161 -7.37 -15.06 7.01
CA ALA A 161 -6.37 -14.01 7.13
C ALA A 161 -5.11 -14.29 6.28
N THR A 162 -4.67 -15.54 6.22
CA THR A 162 -3.51 -15.98 5.43
C THR A 162 -3.73 -15.78 3.93
N PHE A 163 -4.96 -15.94 3.44
CA PHE A 163 -5.27 -15.75 2.02
C PHE A 163 -5.23 -14.28 1.55
N MET A 164 -5.19 -13.31 2.47
CA MET A 164 -5.05 -11.89 2.10
C MET A 164 -3.81 -11.62 1.24
N GLY A 165 -2.66 -12.21 1.58
CA GLY A 165 -1.43 -12.04 0.81
C GLY A 165 -1.54 -12.52 -0.65
N PRO A 166 -1.91 -13.79 -0.88
CA PRO A 166 -2.18 -14.31 -2.23
C PRO A 166 -3.17 -13.48 -3.03
N MET A 167 -4.25 -12.97 -2.42
CA MET A 167 -5.22 -12.11 -3.12
C MET A 167 -4.63 -10.77 -3.54
N GLN A 168 -3.72 -10.18 -2.75
CA GLN A 168 -3.00 -8.98 -3.17
C GLN A 168 -2.11 -9.23 -4.40
N VAL A 169 -1.44 -10.38 -4.45
CA VAL A 169 -0.63 -10.77 -5.61
C VAL A 169 -1.53 -11.00 -6.83
N SER A 170 -2.66 -11.69 -6.64
CA SER A 170 -3.65 -11.93 -7.70
C SER A 170 -4.20 -10.64 -8.31
N GLY A 171 -4.46 -9.62 -7.48
CA GLY A 171 -4.88 -8.30 -7.96
C GLY A 171 -3.83 -7.63 -8.86
N ARG A 172 -2.55 -7.75 -8.49
CA ARG A 172 -1.45 -7.24 -9.33
C ARG A 172 -1.33 -7.98 -10.65
N MET A 173 -1.43 -9.31 -10.61
CA MET A 173 -1.43 -10.14 -11.82
C MET A 173 -2.61 -9.82 -12.71
N LEU A 174 -3.80 -9.63 -12.15
CA LEU A 174 -4.99 -9.24 -12.87
C LEU A 174 -4.80 -7.93 -13.63
N LEU A 175 -4.27 -6.90 -12.97
CA LEU A 175 -3.98 -5.60 -13.62
C LEU A 175 -3.03 -5.78 -14.82
N VAL A 176 -1.92 -6.49 -14.61
CA VAL A 176 -0.93 -6.74 -15.67
C VAL A 176 -1.55 -7.56 -16.82
N ALA A 177 -2.35 -8.59 -16.50
CA ALA A 177 -3.02 -9.41 -17.48
C ALA A 177 -4.02 -8.59 -18.32
N MET A 178 -4.83 -7.75 -17.67
CA MET A 178 -5.78 -6.88 -18.37
C MET A 178 -5.09 -5.91 -19.33
N GLU A 179 -3.95 -5.34 -18.95
CA GLU A 179 -3.17 -4.46 -19.83
C GLU A 179 -2.54 -5.23 -21.00
N LYS A 180 -1.97 -6.40 -20.72
CA LYS A 180 -1.31 -7.23 -21.74
C LYS A 180 -2.30 -7.81 -22.76
N PHE A 181 -3.41 -8.39 -22.30
CA PHE A 181 -4.42 -8.99 -23.18
C PHE A 181 -5.30 -7.92 -23.85
N GLY A 182 -5.54 -6.79 -23.19
CA GLY A 182 -6.25 -5.66 -23.77
C GLY A 182 -5.42 -4.85 -24.76
N ASN A 183 -4.14 -5.12 -24.87
CA ASN A 183 -3.16 -4.36 -25.66
C ASN A 183 -3.27 -2.85 -25.46
N ARG A 184 -3.57 -2.42 -24.24
CA ARG A 184 -3.75 -1.03 -23.83
C ARG A 184 -3.24 -0.82 -22.41
N ASN A 185 -2.59 0.31 -22.19
CA ASN A 185 -2.39 0.80 -20.82
C ASN A 185 -3.72 1.31 -20.26
N LEU A 186 -4.15 0.75 -19.15
CA LEU A 186 -5.35 1.22 -18.47
C LEU A 186 -5.11 2.60 -17.83
N PRO A 187 -6.03 3.57 -17.99
CA PRO A 187 -5.89 4.87 -17.36
C PRO A 187 -5.81 4.74 -15.84
N SER A 188 -4.74 5.22 -15.22
CA SER A 188 -4.49 5.09 -13.78
C SER A 188 -5.61 5.67 -12.92
N VAL A 189 -6.27 6.74 -13.39
CA VAL A 189 -7.45 7.33 -12.75
C VAL A 189 -8.61 6.34 -12.70
N SER A 190 -8.93 5.66 -13.83
CA SER A 190 -10.01 4.68 -13.89
C SER A 190 -9.73 3.47 -13.00
N VAL A 191 -8.49 2.98 -13.01
CA VAL A 191 -8.07 1.87 -12.14
C VAL A 191 -8.20 2.27 -10.67
N SER A 192 -7.82 3.48 -10.29
CA SER A 192 -7.96 3.99 -8.90
C SER A 192 -9.42 4.10 -8.47
N VAL A 193 -10.31 4.60 -9.34
CA VAL A 193 -11.76 4.69 -9.06
C VAL A 193 -12.36 3.29 -8.87
N VAL A 194 -12.08 2.37 -9.79
CA VAL A 194 -12.58 0.98 -9.70
C VAL A 194 -12.05 0.31 -8.43
N SER A 195 -10.77 0.47 -8.12
CA SER A 195 -10.19 -0.10 -6.88
C SER A 195 -10.85 0.47 -5.62
N SER A 196 -11.20 1.76 -5.61
CA SER A 196 -11.92 2.39 -4.49
C SER A 196 -13.35 1.84 -4.33
N ILE A 197 -14.05 1.59 -5.43
CA ILE A 197 -15.38 0.95 -5.42
C ILE A 197 -15.26 -0.49 -4.89
N VAL A 198 -14.29 -1.25 -5.39
CA VAL A 198 -14.06 -2.64 -4.96
C VAL A 198 -13.70 -2.70 -3.47
N LEU A 199 -12.93 -1.73 -2.96
CA LEU A 199 -12.61 -1.62 -1.53
C LEU A 199 -13.88 -1.39 -0.68
N ALA A 200 -14.81 -0.54 -1.13
CA ALA A 200 -16.08 -0.34 -0.44
C ALA A 200 -16.94 -1.61 -0.47
N LEU A 201 -16.99 -2.31 -1.62
CA LEU A 201 -17.69 -3.59 -1.74
C LEU A 201 -17.09 -4.68 -0.84
N ALA A 202 -15.76 -4.67 -0.60
CA ALA A 202 -15.13 -5.56 0.35
C ALA A 202 -15.71 -5.39 1.77
N SER A 203 -15.82 -4.16 2.24
CA SER A 203 -16.40 -3.87 3.55
C SER A 203 -17.87 -4.31 3.65
N ILE A 204 -18.66 -4.12 2.58
CA ILE A 204 -20.04 -4.61 2.50
C ILE A 204 -20.09 -6.13 2.57
N SER A 205 -19.25 -6.81 1.81
CA SER A 205 -19.18 -8.27 1.79
C SER A 205 -18.83 -8.83 3.18
N LEU A 206 -17.90 -8.20 3.88
CA LEU A 206 -17.53 -8.60 5.23
C LEU A 206 -18.67 -8.33 6.23
N TYR A 207 -19.40 -7.22 6.07
CA TYR A 207 -20.53 -6.89 6.96
C TYR A 207 -21.65 -7.94 6.90
N PHE A 208 -22.00 -8.41 5.71
CA PHE A 208 -23.07 -9.40 5.51
C PHE A 208 -22.60 -10.87 5.57
N SER A 209 -21.35 -11.14 5.92
CA SER A 209 -20.80 -12.51 5.93
C SER A 209 -21.32 -13.41 7.07
N ASP A 210 -22.03 -12.87 8.06
CA ASP A 210 -22.77 -13.63 9.05
C ASP A 210 -24.06 -14.22 8.48
N ALA A 211 -24.78 -13.47 7.65
CA ALA A 211 -25.98 -13.96 6.96
C ALA A 211 -25.65 -14.88 5.78
N TYR A 212 -24.59 -14.56 5.03
CA TYR A 212 -24.15 -15.28 3.82
C TYR A 212 -22.65 -15.57 3.90
N ARG A 213 -22.29 -16.74 4.40
CA ARG A 213 -20.87 -17.10 4.68
C ARG A 213 -19.96 -17.04 3.45
N GLU A 214 -20.52 -17.23 2.27
CA GLU A 214 -19.79 -17.16 0.98
C GLU A 214 -19.23 -15.75 0.71
N LEU A 215 -19.84 -14.71 1.27
CA LEU A 215 -19.37 -13.33 1.12
C LEU A 215 -17.99 -13.08 1.73
N ILE A 216 -17.50 -13.98 2.59
CA ILE A 216 -16.12 -13.91 3.10
C ILE A 216 -15.10 -14.09 1.95
N ILE A 217 -15.43 -14.92 0.96
CA ILE A 217 -14.58 -15.12 -0.23
C ILE A 217 -14.56 -13.85 -1.07
N ALA A 218 -15.73 -13.23 -1.25
CA ALA A 218 -15.84 -11.96 -1.95
C ALA A 218 -15.04 -10.85 -1.23
N PHE A 219 -15.12 -10.80 0.11
CA PHE A 219 -14.31 -9.90 0.92
C PHE A 219 -12.81 -10.11 0.66
N LEU A 220 -12.33 -11.34 0.73
CA LEU A 220 -10.91 -11.67 0.51
C LEU A 220 -10.43 -11.21 -0.88
N ILE A 221 -11.21 -11.52 -1.91
CA ILE A 221 -10.89 -11.14 -3.28
C ILE A 221 -10.88 -9.62 -3.43
N PHE A 222 -11.94 -8.96 -2.99
CA PHE A 222 -12.10 -7.51 -3.17
C PHE A 222 -11.07 -6.74 -2.35
N GLN A 223 -10.88 -7.08 -1.08
CA GLN A 223 -9.93 -6.42 -0.19
C GLN A 223 -8.49 -6.64 -0.66
N GLY A 224 -8.13 -7.89 -0.96
CA GLY A 224 -6.78 -8.23 -1.41
C GLY A 224 -6.47 -7.63 -2.78
N CYS A 225 -7.30 -7.86 -3.78
CA CYS A 225 -7.04 -7.37 -5.14
C CYS A 225 -6.98 -5.85 -5.20
N SER A 226 -7.92 -5.13 -4.59
CA SER A 226 -7.93 -3.66 -4.61
C SER A 226 -6.67 -3.07 -3.96
N PHE A 227 -6.27 -3.61 -2.80
CA PHE A 227 -5.06 -3.19 -2.12
C PHE A 227 -3.79 -3.56 -2.90
N GLY A 228 -3.76 -4.72 -3.53
CA GLY A 228 -2.67 -5.14 -4.40
C GLY A 228 -2.47 -4.21 -5.60
N ILE A 229 -3.56 -3.81 -6.24
CA ILE A 229 -3.58 -2.90 -7.40
C ILE A 229 -3.13 -1.49 -7.00
N ILE A 230 -3.66 -0.94 -5.91
CA ILE A 230 -3.36 0.44 -5.52
C ILE A 230 -1.88 0.65 -5.17
N ASN A 231 -1.19 -0.38 -4.67
CA ASN A 231 0.24 -0.30 -4.39
C ASN A 231 1.10 -0.12 -5.66
N ILE A 232 0.63 -0.59 -6.82
CA ILE A 232 1.26 -0.32 -8.12
C ILE A 232 0.84 1.05 -8.64
N ILE A 233 -0.44 1.36 -8.55
CA ILE A 233 -1.01 2.57 -9.15
C ILE A 233 -0.59 3.82 -8.39
N LYS A 234 -0.39 3.76 -7.07
CA LYS A 234 0.00 4.89 -6.23
C LYS A 234 1.20 5.67 -6.80
N PRO A 235 2.38 5.08 -7.04
CA PRO A 235 3.49 5.81 -7.62
C PRO A 235 3.23 6.24 -9.08
N VAL A 236 2.53 5.43 -9.86
CA VAL A 236 2.24 5.71 -11.27
C VAL A 236 1.33 6.93 -11.41
N ILE A 237 0.18 6.94 -10.75
CA ILE A 237 -0.78 8.05 -10.81
C ILE A 237 -0.21 9.34 -10.19
N THR A 238 0.61 9.22 -9.15
CA THR A 238 1.30 10.37 -8.56
C THR A 238 2.24 11.02 -9.58
N ALA A 239 3.03 10.22 -10.30
CA ALA A 239 3.91 10.72 -11.36
C ALA A 239 3.16 11.29 -12.56
N GLU A 240 2.03 10.67 -12.95
CA GLU A 240 1.19 11.09 -14.07
C GLU A 240 0.47 12.42 -13.80
N LEU A 241 -0.08 12.60 -12.59
CA LEU A 241 -0.94 13.74 -12.28
C LEU A 241 -0.22 14.91 -11.60
N LEU A 242 0.84 14.64 -10.82
CA LEU A 242 1.59 15.67 -10.10
C LEU A 242 2.98 15.92 -10.69
N GLY A 243 3.33 15.19 -11.75
CA GLY A 243 4.60 15.34 -12.46
C GLY A 243 5.72 14.48 -11.88
N GLN A 244 6.76 14.32 -12.72
CA GLN A 244 7.96 13.53 -12.39
C GLN A 244 9.06 14.37 -11.75
N ASP A 245 8.95 15.71 -11.81
CA ASP A 245 9.91 16.62 -11.20
C ASP A 245 9.80 16.53 -9.67
N ASN A 246 10.94 16.25 -9.01
CA ASN A 246 10.98 16.03 -7.57
C ASN A 246 10.05 14.92 -7.07
N PHE A 247 9.81 13.89 -7.90
CA PHE A 247 8.87 12.79 -7.62
C PHE A 247 9.02 12.20 -6.22
N GLY A 248 10.25 11.92 -5.76
CA GLY A 248 10.47 11.35 -4.43
C GLY A 248 9.91 12.22 -3.31
N PHE A 249 10.10 13.55 -3.39
CA PHE A 249 9.56 14.48 -2.40
C PHE A 249 8.04 14.61 -2.51
N THR A 250 7.51 14.74 -3.72
CA THR A 250 6.07 14.81 -3.97
C THR A 250 5.36 13.53 -3.52
N SER A 251 5.88 12.35 -3.85
CA SER A 251 5.33 11.05 -3.44
C SER A 251 5.32 10.88 -1.94
N SER A 252 6.37 11.33 -1.25
CA SER A 252 6.43 11.27 0.23
C SER A 252 5.35 12.13 0.88
N ILE A 253 5.10 13.34 0.37
CA ILE A 253 4.05 14.22 0.91
C ILE A 253 2.66 13.65 0.62
N VAL A 254 2.40 13.20 -0.61
CA VAL A 254 1.13 12.54 -0.98
C VAL A 254 0.87 11.30 -0.14
N GLY A 255 1.92 10.50 0.13
CA GLY A 255 1.84 9.29 0.92
C GLY A 255 1.85 9.48 2.44
N PHE A 256 2.01 10.72 2.92
CA PHE A 256 2.15 11.01 4.35
C PHE A 256 0.96 10.48 5.17
N GLY A 257 -0.26 10.82 4.76
CA GLY A 257 -1.47 10.35 5.44
C GLY A 257 -1.65 8.82 5.37
N TYR A 258 -1.22 8.17 4.29
CA TYR A 258 -1.21 6.71 4.16
C TYR A 258 -0.34 6.06 5.24
N ILE A 259 0.88 6.57 5.46
CA ILE A 259 1.80 6.04 6.48
C ILE A 259 1.25 6.26 7.89
N TRP A 260 0.73 7.44 8.19
CA TRP A 260 0.10 7.74 9.47
C TRP A 260 -1.16 6.90 9.70
N GLY A 261 -1.94 6.66 8.64
CA GLY A 261 -3.08 5.74 8.69
C GLY A 261 -2.66 4.34 9.14
N PHE A 262 -1.56 3.81 8.59
CA PHE A 262 -1.01 2.52 9.02
C PHE A 262 -0.57 2.51 10.49
N ALA A 263 -0.03 3.62 10.99
CA ALA A 263 0.44 3.71 12.38
C ALA A 263 -0.70 3.76 13.40
N PHE A 264 -1.74 4.54 13.13
CA PHE A 264 -2.80 4.80 14.11
C PHE A 264 -4.04 3.93 13.96
N ALA A 265 -4.34 3.46 12.74
CA ALA A 265 -5.58 2.72 12.49
C ALA A 265 -5.74 1.45 13.33
N PRO A 266 -4.70 0.63 13.64
CA PRO A 266 -4.86 -0.54 14.50
C PRO A 266 -5.32 -0.18 15.91
N GLY A 267 -4.74 0.86 16.52
CA GLY A 267 -5.12 1.32 17.85
C GLY A 267 -6.55 1.89 17.87
N ILE A 268 -6.91 2.69 16.87
CA ILE A 268 -8.26 3.24 16.71
C ILE A 268 -9.27 2.10 16.49
N ALA A 269 -8.92 1.13 15.65
CA ALA A 269 -9.78 -0.01 15.36
C ALA A 269 -10.01 -0.89 16.60
N GLY A 270 -8.96 -1.12 17.41
CA GLY A 270 -9.08 -1.83 18.68
C GLY A 270 -10.02 -1.10 19.62
N PHE A 271 -9.82 0.21 19.83
CA PHE A 271 -10.71 1.01 20.68
C PHE A 271 -12.17 1.00 20.21
N ILE A 272 -12.42 1.09 18.90
CA ILE A 272 -13.76 0.99 18.33
C ILE A 272 -14.34 -0.41 18.54
N SER A 273 -13.53 -1.46 18.32
CA SER A 273 -13.95 -2.85 18.52
C SER A 273 -14.36 -3.14 19.96
N ASP A 274 -13.57 -2.65 20.93
CA ASP A 274 -13.82 -2.85 22.34
C ASP A 274 -15.04 -2.06 22.85
N SER A 275 -15.27 -0.84 22.32
CA SER A 275 -16.34 0.05 22.79
C SER A 275 -17.67 -0.12 22.05
N LEU A 276 -17.63 -0.39 20.74
CA LEU A 276 -18.81 -0.39 19.85
C LEU A 276 -19.00 -1.72 19.09
N GLY A 277 -18.10 -2.67 19.30
CA GLY A 277 -18.12 -3.98 18.64
C GLY A 277 -17.51 -4.02 17.24
N SER A 278 -17.27 -5.24 16.76
CA SER A 278 -16.61 -5.52 15.47
C SER A 278 -17.35 -4.94 14.25
N ASP A 279 -18.67 -4.87 14.28
CA ASP A 279 -19.48 -4.30 13.20
C ASP A 279 -19.24 -2.81 13.03
N ALA A 280 -18.95 -2.09 14.11
CA ALA A 280 -18.61 -0.67 14.03
C ALA A 280 -17.28 -0.45 13.29
N VAL A 281 -16.31 -1.35 13.47
CA VAL A 281 -15.04 -1.34 12.72
C VAL A 281 -15.29 -1.54 11.23
N ILE A 282 -16.15 -2.49 10.85
CA ILE A 282 -16.48 -2.75 9.43
C ILE A 282 -17.19 -1.55 8.81
N LYS A 283 -18.18 -0.97 9.51
CA LYS A 283 -18.88 0.24 9.06
C LYS A 283 -17.91 1.42 8.92
N GLY A 284 -17.00 1.59 9.87
CA GLY A 284 -15.94 2.60 9.81
C GLY A 284 -15.07 2.41 8.56
N GLY A 285 -14.64 1.19 8.28
CA GLY A 285 -13.90 0.84 7.06
C GLY A 285 -14.68 1.19 5.78
N PHE A 286 -15.98 0.90 5.74
CA PHE A 286 -16.84 1.24 4.61
C PHE A 286 -16.93 2.76 4.37
N TYR A 287 -17.19 3.54 5.42
CA TYR A 287 -17.24 5.01 5.28
C TYR A 287 -15.91 5.61 4.87
N ILE A 288 -14.80 5.09 5.38
CA ILE A 288 -13.46 5.51 4.98
C ILE A 288 -13.23 5.21 3.49
N ALA A 289 -13.63 4.04 3.00
CA ALA A 289 -13.53 3.70 1.58
C ALA A 289 -14.36 4.65 0.70
N LEU A 290 -15.57 5.03 1.13
CA LEU A 290 -16.40 6.01 0.43
C LEU A 290 -15.77 7.42 0.41
N ILE A 291 -15.15 7.85 1.50
CA ILE A 291 -14.42 9.13 1.55
C ILE A 291 -13.28 9.12 0.53
N GLY A 292 -12.51 8.02 0.46
CA GLY A 292 -11.44 7.86 -0.52
C GLY A 292 -11.94 7.89 -1.96
N LEU A 293 -13.05 7.19 -2.25
CA LEU A 293 -13.71 7.21 -3.56
C LEU A 293 -14.17 8.61 -3.94
N PHE A 294 -14.86 9.30 -3.04
CA PHE A 294 -15.35 10.65 -3.27
C PHE A 294 -14.19 11.64 -3.54
N ALA A 295 -13.14 11.58 -2.74
CA ALA A 295 -11.96 12.42 -2.93
C ALA A 295 -11.30 12.18 -4.30
N MET A 296 -11.22 10.93 -4.75
CA MET A 296 -10.69 10.60 -6.07
C MET A 296 -11.59 11.11 -7.20
N LEU A 297 -12.89 10.98 -7.08
CA LEU A 297 -13.86 11.51 -8.07
C LEU A 297 -13.77 13.01 -8.19
N CYS A 298 -13.70 13.74 -7.07
CA CYS A 298 -13.55 15.20 -7.05
C CYS A 298 -12.25 15.66 -7.72
N SER A 299 -11.17 14.86 -7.62
CA SER A 299 -9.89 15.16 -8.27
C SER A 299 -9.88 14.85 -9.76
N ALA A 300 -10.63 13.82 -10.17
CA ALA A 300 -10.68 13.36 -11.55
C ALA A 300 -11.51 14.30 -12.46
N ILE A 301 -12.49 15.03 -11.91
CA ILE A 301 -13.38 15.94 -12.66
C ILE A 301 -12.60 17.07 -13.37
N PRO A 302 -11.70 17.81 -12.71
CA PRO A 302 -10.91 18.85 -13.38
C PRO A 302 -10.02 18.32 -14.50
N PHE A 303 -9.47 17.10 -14.33
CA PHE A 303 -8.60 16.47 -15.30
C PHE A 303 -9.31 16.09 -16.60
N ARG A 304 -10.56 15.66 -16.55
CA ARG A 304 -11.38 15.40 -17.74
C ARG A 304 -11.71 16.67 -18.51
N SER A 305 -11.94 17.79 -17.83
CA SER A 305 -12.20 19.07 -18.45
C SER A 305 -10.94 19.66 -19.12
N LEU A 306 -9.77 19.51 -18.51
CA LEU A 306 -8.49 19.94 -19.07
C LEU A 306 -8.10 19.13 -20.31
N ARG A 307 -8.37 17.83 -20.34
CA ARG A 307 -8.07 16.99 -21.51
C ARG A 307 -8.94 17.31 -22.72
N LYS A 308 -10.20 17.71 -22.50
CA LYS A 308 -11.08 18.20 -23.58
C LYS A 308 -10.69 19.56 -24.15
N PHE A 309 -9.80 20.30 -23.47
CA PHE A 309 -9.24 21.57 -23.96
C PHE A 309 -7.89 21.41 -24.69
N LEU A 310 -7.24 20.24 -24.57
CA LEU A 310 -5.94 19.93 -25.16
C LEU A 310 -6.04 18.98 -26.38
N ASP A 311 -7.18 18.32 -26.58
CA ASP A 311 -7.57 17.58 -27.79
C ASP A 311 -8.41 18.49 -28.71
#